data_bc1301c249daafafa0f4d1d15c6cedf4
#
_entry.id   bc1301c249daafafa0f4d1d15c6cedf4
#
_cell.length_a   1.000
_cell.length_b   1.000
_cell.length_c   1.000
_cell.angle_alpha   90.00
_cell.angle_beta   90.00
_cell.angle_gamma   90.00
#
_symmetry.space_group_name_H-M   'P 1'
#
loop_
_entity.id
_entity.type
_entity.pdbx_description
1 polymer ?
#
loop_
_entity_poly.entity_id
_entity_poly.type
_entity_poly.pdbx_seq_one_letter_code
_entity_poly.pdbx_strand_id
1 'polypeptide(L)'
;MPNSENYDNSRNNLRTDLNLVEELNEILSIENAAAVRIASRIDNTPIEELKEILKRHLDVTNIQKIRLQDIIRQFGGKPTDAKADLLSSFVSSSSSTTTGPTQSENNLPKNLKIEEQSKILKQSLPEDYEIVQLRQDFEINHNELMAYESLIENMQVIDTPYKQENLSLLEKSMKEEELMVYWYKTHTPLILDNLWPKVIHTSMRRGQNYLLNHISTKIPIIIIYADLVGSTKMSMTLPIDNLVSIVRIFDYHISNVVDTLGGYVLKYAGDAVISFFPSSVDNQNKYLSSGTAVESGKLMINSIKEEVNSFMHKIYKYPELYVKIGIDAGENAIVQFGYDQRSPIDILGYGMNVASKIMSVTGANKVSIGENVYKSLDPSIQNEFHELTITDRWKYVNYGTDKPYKIYTLNT
;
A
#
# COMPACT_ATOMS: atom_id res chain seq x y z
N MET A 1 13.32 63.25 17.43
CA MET A 1 13.78 61.88 17.08
C MET A 1 12.53 61.13 16.63
N PRO A 2 12.40 60.68 15.40
CA PRO A 2 11.24 59.89 14.95
C PRO A 2 11.39 58.45 15.44
N ASN A 3 10.25 57.90 15.89
CA ASN A 3 10.05 56.64 16.61
C ASN A 3 10.72 55.40 15.96
N SER A 4 11.58 54.73 16.70
CA SER A 4 12.16 53.43 16.37
C SER A 4 11.09 52.30 16.31
N GLU A 5 9.95 52.43 16.94
CA GLU A 5 8.85 51.46 16.94
C GLU A 5 8.14 51.33 15.58
N ASN A 6 8.08 52.40 14.77
CA ASN A 6 7.46 52.29 13.43
C ASN A 6 8.35 51.60 12.40
N TYR A 7 9.68 51.55 12.61
CA TYR A 7 10.61 50.87 11.71
C TYR A 7 10.64 49.35 11.96
N ASP A 8 10.46 48.92 13.20
CA ASP A 8 10.43 47.48 13.55
C ASP A 8 9.10 46.82 13.14
N ASN A 9 7.98 47.51 13.29
CA ASN A 9 6.67 47.00 12.84
C ASN A 9 6.62 46.87 11.31
N SER A 10 7.20 47.81 10.56
CA SER A 10 7.24 47.71 9.08
C SER A 10 8.12 46.56 8.58
N ARG A 11 9.20 46.23 9.28
CA ARG A 11 10.08 45.09 8.93
C ARG A 11 9.44 43.74 9.28
N ASN A 12 8.70 43.68 10.39
CA ASN A 12 7.98 42.48 10.79
C ASN A 12 6.82 42.16 9.84
N ASN A 13 6.06 43.18 9.44
CA ASN A 13 4.96 43.04 8.46
C ASN A 13 5.50 42.58 7.09
N LEU A 14 6.59 43.21 6.58
CA LEU A 14 7.23 42.82 5.32
C LEU A 14 7.75 41.36 5.34
N ARG A 15 8.24 40.89 6.46
CA ARG A 15 8.71 39.50 6.61
C ARG A 15 7.56 38.49 6.69
N THR A 16 6.44 38.88 7.29
CA THR A 16 5.22 38.08 7.37
C THR A 16 4.55 37.98 5.99
N ASP A 17 4.49 39.08 5.25
CA ASP A 17 3.93 39.13 3.90
C ASP A 17 4.76 38.28 2.90
N LEU A 18 6.11 38.29 3.03
CA LEU A 18 7.00 37.47 2.21
C LEU A 18 6.81 35.99 2.48
N ASN A 19 6.69 35.57 3.72
CA ASN A 19 6.44 34.16 4.08
C ASN A 19 5.08 33.71 3.54
N LEU A 20 4.04 34.53 3.61
CA LEU A 20 2.74 34.21 3.06
C LEU A 20 2.76 34.07 1.55
N VAL A 21 3.47 34.92 0.82
CA VAL A 21 3.62 34.81 -0.64
C VAL A 21 4.34 33.53 -1.03
N GLU A 22 5.34 33.08 -0.26
CA GLU A 22 6.02 31.82 -0.46
C GLU A 22 5.04 30.64 -0.26
N GLU A 23 4.28 30.62 0.82
CA GLU A 23 3.28 29.58 1.12
C GLU A 23 2.17 29.53 0.06
N LEU A 24 1.65 30.66 -0.35
CA LEU A 24 0.68 30.77 -1.46
C LEU A 24 1.24 30.20 -2.77
N ASN A 25 2.52 30.45 -3.06
CA ASN A 25 3.19 29.90 -4.24
C ASN A 25 3.45 28.39 -4.13
N GLU A 26 3.71 27.88 -2.92
CA GLU A 26 3.81 26.44 -2.70
C GLU A 26 2.49 25.75 -3.03
N ILE A 27 1.36 26.25 -2.53
CA ILE A 27 0.04 25.71 -2.85
C ILE A 27 -0.29 25.88 -4.34
N LEU A 28 0.02 27.03 -4.94
CA LEU A 28 -0.15 27.20 -6.38
C LEU A 28 0.67 26.18 -7.20
N SER A 29 1.86 25.81 -6.73
CA SER A 29 2.67 24.77 -7.38
C SER A 29 2.04 23.38 -7.29
N ILE A 30 1.36 23.07 -6.18
CA ILE A 30 0.57 21.84 -5.98
C ILE A 30 -0.61 21.84 -6.98
N GLU A 31 -1.40 22.90 -7.03
CA GLU A 31 -2.51 23.05 -7.96
C GLU A 31 -2.09 22.96 -9.44
N ASN A 32 -0.92 23.52 -9.79
CA ASN A 32 -0.36 23.40 -11.13
C ASN A 32 -0.01 21.94 -11.49
N ALA A 33 0.49 21.16 -10.54
CA ALA A 33 0.79 19.76 -10.72
C ALA A 33 -0.48 18.91 -10.76
N ALA A 34 -1.45 19.20 -9.88
CA ALA A 34 -2.74 18.53 -9.82
C ALA A 34 -3.52 18.66 -11.12
N ALA A 35 -3.61 19.87 -11.69
CA ALA A 35 -4.29 20.08 -12.96
C ALA A 35 -3.72 19.21 -14.09
N VAL A 36 -2.40 19.05 -14.17
CA VAL A 36 -1.74 18.18 -15.17
C VAL A 36 -2.06 16.70 -14.91
N ARG A 37 -2.01 16.29 -13.64
CA ARG A 37 -2.35 14.93 -13.26
C ARG A 37 -3.81 14.59 -13.56
N ILE A 38 -4.75 15.46 -13.15
CA ILE A 38 -6.18 15.27 -13.39
C ILE A 38 -6.46 15.14 -14.90
N ALA A 39 -5.86 16.00 -15.74
CA ALA A 39 -5.99 15.89 -17.19
C ALA A 39 -5.51 14.53 -17.71
N SER A 40 -4.33 14.07 -17.26
CA SER A 40 -3.81 12.75 -17.63
C SER A 40 -4.73 11.62 -17.13
N ARG A 41 -5.34 11.75 -15.96
CA ARG A 41 -6.28 10.76 -15.43
C ARG A 41 -7.54 10.67 -16.27
N ILE A 42 -8.10 11.80 -16.71
CA ILE A 42 -9.27 11.85 -17.60
C ILE A 42 -9.01 11.06 -18.88
N ASP A 43 -7.80 11.20 -19.45
CA ASP A 43 -7.45 10.52 -20.70
C ASP A 43 -7.24 9.00 -20.54
N ASN A 44 -6.79 8.57 -19.36
CA ASN A 44 -6.32 7.19 -19.16
C ASN A 44 -7.25 6.29 -18.35
N THR A 45 -8.17 6.85 -17.52
CA THR A 45 -9.09 5.99 -16.73
C THR A 45 -10.17 5.36 -17.62
N PRO A 46 -10.44 4.05 -17.46
CA PRO A 46 -11.55 3.38 -18.16
C PRO A 46 -12.92 3.61 -17.47
N ILE A 47 -12.97 4.33 -16.34
CA ILE A 47 -14.16 4.48 -15.50
C ILE A 47 -14.87 5.79 -15.85
N GLU A 48 -15.98 5.71 -16.58
CA GLU A 48 -16.70 6.89 -17.06
C GLU A 48 -17.20 7.81 -15.92
N GLU A 49 -17.69 7.24 -14.82
CA GLU A 49 -18.12 8.01 -13.65
C GLU A 49 -16.95 8.83 -13.07
N LEU A 50 -15.77 8.23 -12.98
CA LEU A 50 -14.56 8.92 -12.53
C LEU A 50 -14.13 10.01 -13.52
N LYS A 51 -14.21 9.75 -14.83
CA LYS A 51 -13.93 10.78 -15.85
C LYS A 51 -14.79 12.01 -15.69
N GLU A 52 -16.09 11.84 -15.46
CA GLU A 52 -17.02 12.97 -15.33
C GLU A 52 -16.74 13.81 -14.08
N ILE A 53 -16.41 13.18 -12.96
CA ILE A 53 -16.07 13.95 -11.76
C ILE A 53 -14.70 14.63 -11.90
N LEU A 54 -13.71 13.96 -12.51
CA LEU A 54 -12.39 14.53 -12.78
C LEU A 54 -12.45 15.74 -13.73
N LYS A 55 -13.30 15.72 -14.75
CA LYS A 55 -13.51 16.91 -15.60
C LYS A 55 -14.00 18.12 -14.81
N ARG A 56 -15.00 17.91 -13.95
CA ARG A 56 -15.51 18.97 -13.06
C ARG A 56 -14.44 19.46 -12.08
N HIS A 57 -13.68 18.52 -11.53
CA HIS A 57 -12.59 18.85 -10.61
C HIS A 57 -11.48 19.64 -11.31
N LEU A 58 -11.12 19.30 -12.55
CA LEU A 58 -10.16 20.08 -13.34
C LEU A 58 -10.59 21.54 -13.54
N ASP A 59 -11.89 21.76 -13.81
CA ASP A 59 -12.42 23.12 -13.94
C ASP A 59 -12.32 23.88 -12.60
N VAL A 60 -12.62 23.22 -11.48
CA VAL A 60 -12.50 23.77 -10.13
C VAL A 60 -11.03 24.11 -9.81
N THR A 61 -10.10 23.19 -10.01
CA THR A 61 -8.65 23.38 -9.83
C THR A 61 -8.15 24.60 -10.62
N ASN A 62 -8.58 24.77 -11.87
CA ASN A 62 -8.21 25.95 -12.65
C ASN A 62 -8.75 27.26 -12.05
N ILE A 63 -9.94 27.25 -11.46
CA ILE A 63 -10.49 28.42 -10.75
C ILE A 63 -9.69 28.69 -9.46
N GLN A 64 -9.32 27.66 -8.70
CA GLN A 64 -8.50 27.78 -7.49
C GLN A 64 -7.14 28.40 -7.81
N LYS A 65 -6.50 27.97 -8.88
CA LYS A 65 -5.25 28.59 -9.37
C LYS A 65 -5.41 30.08 -9.63
N ILE A 66 -6.50 30.52 -10.26
CA ILE A 66 -6.75 31.93 -10.51
C ILE A 66 -6.91 32.70 -9.18
N ARG A 67 -7.67 32.14 -8.22
CA ARG A 67 -7.83 32.75 -6.89
C ARG A 67 -6.48 32.93 -6.19
N LEU A 68 -5.65 31.90 -6.15
CA LEU A 68 -4.31 31.94 -5.57
C LEU A 68 -3.42 33.01 -6.27
N GLN A 69 -3.42 33.03 -7.59
CA GLN A 69 -2.66 34.01 -8.37
C GLN A 69 -3.08 35.45 -8.06
N ASP A 70 -4.36 35.68 -7.89
CA ASP A 70 -4.89 37.03 -7.58
C ASP A 70 -4.51 37.43 -6.15
N ILE A 71 -4.62 36.54 -5.19
CA ILE A 71 -4.16 36.75 -3.80
C ILE A 71 -2.66 37.05 -3.78
N ILE A 72 -1.82 36.28 -4.47
CA ILE A 72 -0.37 36.50 -4.54
C ILE A 72 -0.06 37.91 -5.08
N ARG A 73 -0.76 38.34 -6.15
CA ARG A 73 -0.58 39.69 -6.74
C ARG A 73 -1.01 40.78 -5.79
N GLN A 74 -2.07 40.59 -4.99
CA GLN A 74 -2.51 41.57 -3.97
C GLN A 74 -1.46 41.81 -2.89
N PHE A 75 -0.67 40.73 -2.55
CA PHE A 75 0.48 40.85 -1.64
C PHE A 75 1.78 41.29 -2.34
N GLY A 76 1.72 41.73 -3.61
CA GLY A 76 2.88 42.20 -4.38
C GLY A 76 3.83 41.07 -4.83
N GLY A 77 3.41 39.82 -4.66
CA GLY A 77 4.16 38.65 -5.10
C GLY A 77 3.98 38.36 -6.60
N LYS A 78 4.85 37.50 -7.11
CA LYS A 78 4.74 36.95 -8.47
C LYS A 78 4.26 35.49 -8.39
N PRO A 79 3.12 35.17 -9.04
CA PRO A 79 2.65 33.77 -9.11
C PRO A 79 3.66 32.86 -9.81
N THR A 80 3.85 31.66 -9.26
CA THR A 80 4.73 30.65 -9.82
C THR A 80 4.05 29.82 -10.91
N ASP A 81 4.84 29.40 -11.92
CA ASP A 81 4.45 28.38 -12.90
C ASP A 81 5.05 27.00 -12.56
N ALA A 82 5.77 26.89 -11.42
CA ALA A 82 6.35 25.63 -10.97
C ALA A 82 5.25 24.60 -10.67
N LYS A 83 5.63 23.33 -10.76
CA LYS A 83 4.78 22.18 -10.43
C LYS A 83 5.45 21.42 -9.31
N ALA A 84 4.73 21.20 -8.22
CA ALA A 84 5.19 20.38 -7.11
C ALA A 84 5.33 18.92 -7.53
N ASP A 85 6.21 18.19 -6.86
CA ASP A 85 6.23 16.75 -6.95
C ASP A 85 5.18 16.17 -6.00
N LEU A 86 4.00 15.87 -6.54
CA LEU A 86 2.85 15.39 -5.75
C LEU A 86 3.09 14.04 -5.08
N LEU A 87 4.10 13.30 -5.51
CA LEU A 87 4.36 11.94 -5.02
C LEU A 87 5.59 11.86 -4.10
N SER A 88 6.45 12.86 -4.04
CA SER A 88 7.65 12.86 -3.18
C SER A 88 7.31 12.97 -1.69
N SER A 89 6.19 13.57 -1.33
CA SER A 89 5.70 13.64 0.06
C SER A 89 5.39 12.25 0.65
N PHE A 90 5.18 11.23 -0.18
CA PHE A 90 4.99 9.85 0.27
C PHE A 90 6.29 9.18 0.75
N VAL A 91 7.45 9.67 0.26
CA VAL A 91 8.76 9.09 0.59
C VAL A 91 9.34 9.72 1.86
N SER A 92 9.00 10.96 2.19
CA SER A 92 9.58 11.71 3.32
C SER A 92 8.90 11.47 4.67
N SER A 93 7.68 10.97 4.73
CA SER A 93 7.02 10.61 6.00
C SER A 93 7.52 9.31 6.63
N SER A 94 8.36 8.53 5.93
CA SER A 94 8.99 7.30 6.44
C SER A 94 10.44 7.46 6.94
N SER A 95 11.01 8.68 6.96
CA SER A 95 12.44 8.89 7.24
C SER A 95 12.76 9.85 8.39
N SER A 96 11.86 10.11 9.33
CA SER A 96 12.20 10.87 10.54
C SER A 96 12.25 9.97 11.78
N THR A 97 13.38 9.27 11.98
CA THR A 97 14.11 9.03 13.23
C THR A 97 15.26 8.07 12.98
N THR A 98 16.46 8.57 12.93
CA THR A 98 17.63 8.22 13.73
C THR A 98 18.92 8.68 13.05
N THR A 99 19.55 9.65 13.68
CA THR A 99 20.95 10.04 13.44
C THR A 99 21.89 9.02 14.06
N GLY A 100 22.83 8.53 13.25
CA GLY A 100 24.02 7.81 13.74
C GLY A 100 24.78 7.15 12.58
N PRO A 101 26.09 7.43 12.41
CA PRO A 101 26.83 7.00 11.24
C PRO A 101 27.50 5.65 11.46
N THR A 102 27.26 4.68 10.59
CA THR A 102 28.26 3.64 10.31
C THR A 102 28.09 3.10 8.89
N GLN A 103 29.18 3.21 8.14
CA GLN A 103 29.36 2.68 6.80
C GLN A 103 29.39 1.15 6.83
N SER A 104 28.62 0.51 5.97
CA SER A 104 29.05 -0.67 5.22
C SER A 104 28.16 -0.83 4.00
N GLU A 105 28.77 -0.68 2.84
CA GLU A 105 28.18 -0.93 1.54
C GLU A 105 27.87 -2.42 1.39
N ASN A 106 26.60 -2.75 1.17
CA ASN A 106 26.21 -3.96 0.47
C ASN A 106 25.05 -3.64 -0.47
N ASN A 107 25.31 -3.83 -1.76
CA ASN A 107 24.47 -3.55 -2.89
C ASN A 107 23.21 -4.43 -2.91
N LEU A 108 22.10 -3.94 -2.36
CA LEU A 108 20.75 -4.26 -2.80
C LEU A 108 20.16 -3.01 -3.46
N PRO A 109 19.35 -3.10 -4.51
CA PRO A 109 18.82 -1.93 -5.18
C PRO A 109 17.90 -1.17 -4.24
N LYS A 110 18.47 -0.15 -3.59
CA LYS A 110 17.71 0.87 -2.88
C LYS A 110 16.97 1.69 -3.93
N ASN A 111 15.64 1.72 -3.79
CA ASN A 111 14.75 2.58 -4.55
C ASN A 111 14.67 2.26 -6.06
N LEU A 112 13.81 1.31 -6.41
CA LEU A 112 13.18 1.36 -7.73
C LEU A 112 12.56 2.75 -7.86
N LYS A 113 13.14 3.57 -8.74
CA LYS A 113 12.61 4.90 -9.05
C LYS A 113 11.15 4.75 -9.44
N ILE A 114 10.33 5.72 -9.08
CA ILE A 114 8.88 5.79 -9.37
C ILE A 114 8.59 5.47 -10.85
N GLU A 115 9.51 5.80 -11.77
CA GLU A 115 9.44 5.45 -13.19
C GLU A 115 9.60 3.94 -13.47
N GLU A 116 10.34 3.20 -12.66
CA GLU A 116 10.47 1.74 -12.79
C GLU A 116 9.26 1.04 -12.16
N GLN A 117 8.73 1.55 -11.07
CA GLN A 117 7.44 1.09 -10.52
C GLN A 117 6.29 1.34 -11.50
N SER A 118 6.26 2.49 -12.16
CA SER A 118 5.27 2.76 -13.22
C SER A 118 5.49 1.93 -14.49
N LYS A 119 6.70 1.46 -14.78
CA LYS A 119 6.96 0.51 -15.87
C LYS A 119 6.54 -0.92 -15.52
N ILE A 120 6.75 -1.34 -14.28
CA ILE A 120 6.30 -2.65 -13.76
C ILE A 120 4.77 -2.66 -13.68
N LEU A 121 4.15 -1.58 -13.21
CA LEU A 121 2.68 -1.39 -13.17
C LEU A 121 2.06 -1.31 -14.58
N LYS A 122 2.77 -0.81 -15.59
CA LYS A 122 2.29 -0.83 -16.99
C LYS A 122 2.27 -2.24 -17.61
N GLN A 123 2.92 -3.22 -16.99
CA GLN A 123 2.83 -4.64 -17.34
C GLN A 123 1.78 -5.38 -16.47
N SER A 124 1.24 -4.72 -15.44
CA SER A 124 0.09 -5.20 -14.67
C SER A 124 -1.22 -4.99 -15.46
N LEU A 125 -2.27 -5.69 -15.03
CA LEU A 125 -3.58 -5.53 -15.64
C LEU A 125 -4.07 -4.08 -15.52
N PRO A 126 -4.88 -3.58 -16.48
CA PRO A 126 -5.43 -2.23 -16.42
C PRO A 126 -6.16 -1.93 -15.11
N GLU A 127 -6.80 -2.93 -14.52
CA GLU A 127 -7.53 -2.85 -13.28
C GLU A 127 -6.62 -2.62 -12.06
N ASP A 128 -5.46 -3.28 -12.01
CA ASP A 128 -4.46 -3.08 -10.92
C ASP A 128 -3.91 -1.66 -10.95
N TYR A 129 -3.63 -1.16 -12.15
CA TYR A 129 -3.19 0.22 -12.35
C TYR A 129 -4.24 1.22 -11.84
N GLU A 130 -5.52 0.99 -12.13
CA GLU A 130 -6.60 1.88 -11.72
C GLU A 130 -6.77 1.96 -10.21
N ILE A 131 -6.64 0.83 -9.48
CA ILE A 131 -6.69 0.80 -8.02
C ILE A 131 -5.59 1.67 -7.40
N VAL A 132 -4.36 1.55 -7.91
CA VAL A 132 -3.23 2.39 -7.45
C VAL A 132 -3.48 3.86 -7.75
N GLN A 133 -4.01 4.18 -8.93
CA GLN A 133 -4.32 5.56 -9.31
C GLN A 133 -5.40 6.17 -8.43
N LEU A 134 -6.49 5.46 -8.13
CA LEU A 134 -7.55 5.93 -7.23
C LEU A 134 -7.01 6.28 -5.84
N ARG A 135 -6.11 5.44 -5.32
CA ARG A 135 -5.45 5.71 -4.04
C ARG A 135 -4.61 6.98 -4.11
N GLN A 136 -3.77 7.11 -5.13
CA GLN A 136 -2.91 8.29 -5.30
C GLN A 136 -3.74 9.57 -5.50
N ASP A 137 -4.82 9.50 -6.28
CA ASP A 137 -5.72 10.62 -6.49
C ASP A 137 -6.35 11.09 -5.18
N PHE A 138 -6.82 10.16 -4.34
CA PHE A 138 -7.34 10.48 -3.01
C PHE A 138 -6.30 11.16 -2.12
N GLU A 139 -5.09 10.60 -2.02
CA GLU A 139 -4.03 11.15 -1.16
C GLU A 139 -3.62 12.56 -1.58
N ILE A 140 -3.56 12.82 -2.89
CA ILE A 140 -3.25 14.15 -3.42
C ILE A 140 -4.33 15.14 -2.99
N ASN A 141 -5.61 14.85 -3.23
CA ASN A 141 -6.71 15.73 -2.83
C ASN A 141 -6.78 15.95 -1.31
N HIS A 142 -6.43 14.91 -0.52
CA HIS A 142 -6.36 15.07 0.94
C HIS A 142 -5.23 16.03 1.35
N ASN A 143 -4.07 15.95 0.71
CA ASN A 143 -2.95 16.86 0.97
C ASN A 143 -3.27 18.30 0.54
N GLU A 144 -3.98 18.49 -0.58
CA GLU A 144 -4.49 19.80 -1.01
C GLU A 144 -5.44 20.39 0.03
N LEU A 145 -6.38 19.61 0.54
CA LEU A 145 -7.26 20.04 1.63
C LEU A 145 -6.48 20.51 2.86
N MET A 146 -5.49 19.72 3.32
CA MET A 146 -4.64 20.08 4.47
C MET A 146 -3.81 21.34 4.22
N ALA A 147 -3.34 21.53 2.98
CA ALA A 147 -2.59 22.74 2.61
C ALA A 147 -3.48 24.01 2.68
N TYR A 148 -4.72 23.94 2.22
CA TYR A 148 -5.66 25.04 2.37
C TYR A 148 -6.04 25.31 3.83
N GLU A 149 -6.21 24.27 4.67
CA GLU A 149 -6.45 24.44 6.11
C GLU A 149 -5.31 25.22 6.78
N SER A 150 -4.06 24.83 6.54
CA SER A 150 -2.87 25.50 7.06
C SER A 150 -2.79 26.96 6.58
N LEU A 151 -3.00 27.19 5.29
CA LEU A 151 -2.98 28.56 4.71
C LEU A 151 -4.05 29.46 5.31
N ILE A 152 -5.25 28.94 5.55
CA ILE A 152 -6.36 29.70 6.18
C ILE A 152 -5.99 30.07 7.61
N GLU A 153 -5.42 29.14 8.39
CA GLU A 153 -4.94 29.42 9.75
C GLU A 153 -3.89 30.53 9.75
N ASN A 154 -2.92 30.49 8.83
CA ASN A 154 -1.88 31.50 8.70
C ASN A 154 -2.45 32.87 8.24
N MET A 155 -3.39 32.86 7.30
CA MET A 155 -4.07 34.09 6.85
C MET A 155 -4.88 34.75 7.98
N GLN A 156 -5.42 33.99 8.94
CA GLN A 156 -6.18 34.51 10.06
C GLN A 156 -5.38 35.42 11.01
N VAL A 157 -4.06 35.18 11.11
CA VAL A 157 -3.20 35.97 12.00
C VAL A 157 -2.61 37.22 11.33
N ILE A 158 -2.76 37.37 10.00
CA ILE A 158 -2.22 38.50 9.24
C ILE A 158 -3.22 39.69 9.26
N ASP A 159 -2.69 40.89 9.44
CA ASP A 159 -3.49 42.11 9.38
C ASP A 159 -3.35 42.78 8.00
N THR A 160 -4.37 42.61 7.16
CA THR A 160 -4.40 43.13 5.79
C THR A 160 -5.82 43.65 5.45
N PRO A 161 -5.92 44.71 4.64
CA PRO A 161 -7.22 45.21 4.18
C PRO A 161 -8.07 44.18 3.42
N TYR A 162 -7.42 43.22 2.78
CA TYR A 162 -8.05 42.17 1.95
C TYR A 162 -8.32 40.88 2.71
N LYS A 163 -8.05 40.85 4.02
CA LYS A 163 -8.13 39.63 4.84
C LYS A 163 -9.44 38.87 4.68
N GLN A 164 -10.56 39.55 4.85
CA GLN A 164 -11.87 38.91 4.83
C GLN A 164 -12.23 38.37 3.44
N GLU A 165 -11.87 39.08 2.39
CA GLU A 165 -12.08 38.63 1.01
C GLU A 165 -11.23 37.43 0.70
N ASN A 166 -9.93 37.44 1.04
CA ASN A 166 -9.00 36.35 0.78
C ASN A 166 -9.36 35.11 1.57
N LEU A 167 -9.73 35.24 2.86
CA LEU A 167 -10.22 34.12 3.65
C LEU A 167 -11.44 33.47 3.00
N SER A 168 -12.41 34.23 2.55
CA SER A 168 -13.60 33.71 1.88
C SER A 168 -13.26 32.95 0.59
N LEU A 169 -12.26 33.38 -0.17
CA LEU A 169 -11.80 32.69 -1.39
C LEU A 169 -11.07 31.38 -1.06
N LEU A 170 -10.23 31.40 -0.03
CA LEU A 170 -9.49 30.21 0.43
C LEU A 170 -10.43 29.18 1.06
N GLU A 171 -11.36 29.60 1.92
CA GLU A 171 -12.39 28.73 2.52
C GLU A 171 -13.26 28.08 1.43
N LYS A 172 -13.55 28.82 0.35
CA LYS A 172 -14.27 28.24 -0.80
C LYS A 172 -13.44 27.18 -1.50
N SER A 173 -12.15 27.40 -1.73
CA SER A 173 -11.26 26.42 -2.33
C SER A 173 -11.12 25.18 -1.43
N MET A 174 -10.91 25.37 -0.13
CA MET A 174 -10.88 24.30 0.86
C MET A 174 -12.16 23.43 0.82
N LYS A 175 -13.32 24.07 0.73
CA LYS A 175 -14.61 23.38 0.64
C LYS A 175 -14.76 22.55 -0.63
N GLU A 176 -14.22 23.04 -1.73
CA GLU A 176 -14.22 22.33 -3.01
C GLU A 176 -13.35 21.06 -2.92
N GLU A 177 -12.17 21.13 -2.26
CA GLU A 177 -11.32 19.95 -1.98
C GLU A 177 -11.98 18.99 -1.00
N GLU A 178 -12.62 19.47 0.07
CA GLU A 178 -13.37 18.64 1.00
C GLU A 178 -14.44 17.81 0.29
N LEU A 179 -15.15 18.40 -0.68
CA LEU A 179 -16.15 17.70 -1.49
C LEU A 179 -15.52 16.61 -2.36
N MET A 180 -14.35 16.85 -2.92
CA MET A 180 -13.64 15.85 -3.73
C MET A 180 -13.11 14.68 -2.86
N VAL A 181 -12.52 14.99 -1.71
CA VAL A 181 -12.12 13.99 -0.70
C VAL A 181 -13.32 13.15 -0.26
N TYR A 182 -14.48 13.80 -0.02
CA TYR A 182 -15.72 13.10 0.33
C TYR A 182 -16.19 12.19 -0.80
N TRP A 183 -16.11 12.64 -2.04
CA TRP A 183 -16.48 11.84 -3.21
C TRP A 183 -15.61 10.58 -3.30
N TYR A 184 -14.29 10.70 -3.19
CA TYR A 184 -13.39 9.54 -3.16
C TYR A 184 -13.72 8.57 -2.02
N LYS A 185 -13.99 9.08 -0.82
CA LYS A 185 -14.37 8.23 0.33
C LYS A 185 -15.62 7.39 0.07
N THR A 186 -16.59 7.96 -0.63
CA THR A 186 -17.90 7.30 -0.85
C THR A 186 -17.94 6.43 -2.10
N HIS A 187 -17.21 6.79 -3.16
CA HIS A 187 -17.29 6.10 -4.46
C HIS A 187 -16.16 5.11 -4.70
N THR A 188 -14.98 5.32 -4.11
CA THR A 188 -13.88 4.35 -4.26
C THR A 188 -14.28 2.92 -3.89
N PRO A 189 -14.99 2.66 -2.78
CA PRO A 189 -15.45 1.30 -2.47
C PRO A 189 -16.34 0.70 -3.56
N LEU A 190 -17.25 1.49 -4.12
CA LEU A 190 -18.17 1.05 -5.20
C LEU A 190 -17.40 0.74 -6.49
N ILE A 191 -16.42 1.57 -6.82
CA ILE A 191 -15.54 1.36 -7.97
C ILE A 191 -14.71 0.09 -7.77
N LEU A 192 -14.12 -0.08 -6.59
CA LEU A 192 -13.36 -1.27 -6.24
C LEU A 192 -14.22 -2.52 -6.30
N ASP A 193 -15.47 -2.48 -5.88
CA ASP A 193 -16.42 -3.59 -5.98
C ASP A 193 -16.60 -4.08 -7.41
N ASN A 194 -16.56 -3.18 -8.39
CA ASN A 194 -16.67 -3.52 -9.81
C ASN A 194 -15.34 -4.02 -10.42
N LEU A 195 -14.20 -3.51 -9.95
CA LEU A 195 -12.87 -3.90 -10.45
C LEU A 195 -12.37 -5.20 -9.80
N TRP A 196 -12.68 -5.40 -8.53
CA TRP A 196 -12.14 -6.45 -7.67
C TRP A 196 -12.33 -7.88 -8.19
N PRO A 197 -13.53 -8.29 -8.66
CA PRO A 197 -13.72 -9.64 -9.16
C PRO A 197 -12.75 -10.01 -10.29
N LYS A 198 -12.35 -9.03 -11.10
CA LYS A 198 -11.43 -9.23 -12.22
C LYS A 198 -10.00 -9.45 -11.73
N VAL A 199 -9.54 -8.67 -10.76
CA VAL A 199 -8.19 -8.77 -10.17
C VAL A 199 -8.00 -10.10 -9.47
N ILE A 200 -8.87 -10.45 -8.53
CA ILE A 200 -8.83 -11.75 -7.82
C ILE A 200 -8.89 -12.92 -8.81
N HIS A 201 -9.79 -12.86 -9.76
CA HIS A 201 -9.94 -13.92 -10.75
C HIS A 201 -8.66 -14.12 -11.56
N THR A 202 -7.93 -13.06 -11.83
CA THR A 202 -6.68 -13.13 -12.62
C THR A 202 -5.53 -13.73 -11.81
N SER A 203 -5.29 -13.30 -10.56
CA SER A 203 -4.26 -13.87 -9.69
C SER A 203 -4.49 -15.36 -9.46
N MET A 204 -5.72 -15.76 -9.12
CA MET A 204 -6.07 -17.18 -8.98
C MET A 204 -5.91 -17.95 -10.31
N ARG A 205 -6.31 -17.37 -11.44
CA ARG A 205 -6.20 -18.01 -12.76
C ARG A 205 -4.75 -18.28 -13.15
N ARG A 206 -3.82 -17.38 -12.83
CA ARG A 206 -2.38 -17.61 -13.03
C ARG A 206 -1.92 -18.84 -12.24
N GLY A 207 -2.28 -18.94 -10.96
CA GLY A 207 -1.97 -20.09 -10.09
C GLY A 207 -2.57 -21.39 -10.63
N GLN A 208 -3.85 -21.37 -11.00
CA GLN A 208 -4.52 -22.53 -11.58
C GLN A 208 -3.91 -22.96 -12.92
N ASN A 209 -3.56 -22.03 -13.80
CA ASN A 209 -2.91 -22.34 -15.07
C ASN A 209 -1.52 -22.99 -14.85
N TYR A 210 -0.77 -22.55 -13.85
CA TYR A 210 0.47 -23.21 -13.47
C TYR A 210 0.22 -24.64 -13.02
N LEU A 211 -0.74 -24.87 -12.14
CA LEU A 211 -1.07 -26.17 -11.59
C LEU A 211 -1.67 -27.14 -12.63
N LEU A 212 -2.41 -26.64 -13.61
CA LEU A 212 -2.96 -27.44 -14.73
C LEU A 212 -1.88 -28.26 -15.44
N ASN A 213 -0.68 -27.70 -15.61
CA ASN A 213 0.44 -28.38 -16.26
C ASN A 213 1.09 -29.47 -15.36
N HIS A 214 0.66 -29.57 -14.09
CA HIS A 214 1.24 -30.44 -13.09
C HIS A 214 0.22 -31.41 -12.46
N ILE A 215 -0.97 -31.55 -13.03
CA ILE A 215 -2.01 -32.46 -12.52
C ILE A 215 -1.47 -33.89 -12.45
N SER A 216 -1.79 -34.57 -11.35
CA SER A 216 -1.35 -35.95 -11.06
C SER A 216 0.17 -36.09 -10.90
N THR A 217 0.89 -35.00 -10.70
CA THR A 217 2.32 -35.03 -10.38
C THR A 217 2.58 -34.63 -8.94
N LYS A 218 3.76 -34.95 -8.45
CA LYS A 218 4.28 -34.41 -7.19
C LYS A 218 5.37 -33.41 -7.51
N ILE A 219 5.24 -32.23 -6.97
CA ILE A 219 6.22 -31.17 -7.17
C ILE A 219 6.65 -30.57 -5.83
N PRO A 220 7.92 -30.17 -5.69
CA PRO A 220 8.38 -29.43 -4.54
C PRO A 220 7.88 -27.99 -4.65
N ILE A 221 7.12 -27.55 -3.67
CA ILE A 221 6.60 -26.18 -3.60
C ILE A 221 6.70 -25.65 -2.18
N ILE A 222 6.81 -24.33 -2.08
CA ILE A 222 6.77 -23.60 -0.83
C ILE A 222 5.39 -22.96 -0.73
N ILE A 223 4.70 -23.23 0.36
CA ILE A 223 3.35 -22.75 0.63
C ILE A 223 3.42 -21.60 1.63
N ILE A 224 2.66 -20.55 1.37
CA ILE A 224 2.48 -19.41 2.26
C ILE A 224 1.00 -19.29 2.62
N TYR A 225 0.73 -19.20 3.91
CA TYR A 225 -0.54 -18.77 4.46
C TYR A 225 -0.37 -17.37 5.05
N ALA A 226 -1.07 -16.38 4.53
CA ALA A 226 -1.17 -15.04 5.08
C ALA A 226 -2.59 -14.83 5.58
N ASP A 227 -2.76 -14.50 6.86
CA ASP A 227 -4.06 -14.44 7.52
C ASP A 227 -4.23 -13.12 8.28
N LEU A 228 -5.41 -12.51 8.15
CA LEU A 228 -5.75 -11.24 8.78
C LEU A 228 -6.06 -11.43 10.26
N VAL A 229 -5.26 -10.82 11.12
CA VAL A 229 -5.41 -10.97 12.58
C VAL A 229 -6.69 -10.28 13.07
N GLY A 230 -7.51 -11.03 13.81
CA GLY A 230 -8.70 -10.47 14.47
C GLY A 230 -9.92 -10.28 13.57
N SER A 231 -9.93 -10.82 12.35
CA SER A 231 -11.06 -10.80 11.42
C SER A 231 -12.37 -11.29 12.02
N THR A 232 -12.34 -12.34 12.82
CA THR A 232 -13.52 -12.85 13.57
C THR A 232 -14.08 -11.78 14.51
N LYS A 233 -13.23 -11.02 15.20
CA LYS A 233 -13.69 -9.91 16.04
C LYS A 233 -14.25 -8.78 15.21
N MET A 234 -13.61 -8.45 14.09
CA MET A 234 -14.11 -7.45 13.15
C MET A 234 -15.49 -7.82 12.60
N SER A 235 -15.71 -9.09 12.25
CA SER A 235 -17.02 -9.57 11.77
C SER A 235 -18.16 -9.45 12.79
N MET A 236 -17.83 -9.40 14.06
CA MET A 236 -18.80 -9.20 15.16
C MET A 236 -19.06 -7.73 15.47
N THR A 237 -18.18 -6.82 15.06
CA THR A 237 -18.17 -5.41 15.50
C THR A 237 -18.35 -4.41 14.37
N LEU A 238 -18.01 -4.77 13.14
CA LEU A 238 -18.10 -3.89 11.98
C LEU A 238 -19.33 -4.23 11.11
N PRO A 239 -19.91 -3.24 10.43
CA PRO A 239 -20.84 -3.48 9.34
C PRO A 239 -20.21 -4.40 8.29
N ILE A 240 -21.02 -5.27 7.68
CA ILE A 240 -20.54 -6.28 6.72
C ILE A 240 -19.81 -5.65 5.53
N ASP A 241 -20.28 -4.52 5.01
CA ASP A 241 -19.67 -3.84 3.87
C ASP A 241 -18.26 -3.34 4.21
N ASN A 242 -18.07 -2.86 5.45
CA ASN A 242 -16.75 -2.45 5.94
C ASN A 242 -15.80 -3.63 6.06
N LEU A 243 -16.29 -4.76 6.58
CA LEU A 243 -15.49 -5.99 6.66
C LEU A 243 -15.09 -6.48 5.27
N VAL A 244 -16.01 -6.50 4.32
CA VAL A 244 -15.74 -6.89 2.93
C VAL A 244 -14.68 -5.99 2.31
N SER A 245 -14.78 -4.68 2.50
CA SER A 245 -13.78 -3.72 1.99
C SER A 245 -12.40 -3.95 2.60
N ILE A 246 -12.32 -4.22 3.91
CA ILE A 246 -11.07 -4.55 4.61
C ILE A 246 -10.43 -5.81 4.02
N VAL A 247 -11.20 -6.89 3.91
CA VAL A 247 -10.70 -8.18 3.38
C VAL A 247 -10.21 -8.02 1.94
N ARG A 248 -10.96 -7.29 1.10
CA ARG A 248 -10.56 -7.05 -0.29
C ARG A 248 -9.27 -6.28 -0.43
N ILE A 249 -9.09 -5.21 0.35
CA ILE A 249 -7.85 -4.44 0.35
C ILE A 249 -6.68 -5.32 0.84
N PHE A 250 -6.90 -6.10 1.89
CA PHE A 250 -5.93 -7.07 2.38
C PHE A 250 -5.54 -8.08 1.29
N ASP A 251 -6.52 -8.75 0.69
CA ASP A 251 -6.31 -9.75 -0.37
C ASP A 251 -5.52 -9.17 -1.55
N TYR A 252 -5.87 -7.95 -1.96
CA TYR A 252 -5.17 -7.25 -3.05
C TYR A 252 -3.68 -7.05 -2.74
N HIS A 253 -3.36 -6.47 -1.58
CA HIS A 253 -1.97 -6.18 -1.22
C HIS A 253 -1.14 -7.45 -1.06
N ILE A 254 -1.70 -8.48 -0.43
CA ILE A 254 -1.03 -9.78 -0.29
C ILE A 254 -0.79 -10.42 -1.66
N SER A 255 -1.80 -10.44 -2.53
CA SER A 255 -1.70 -11.04 -3.86
C SER A 255 -0.70 -10.29 -4.75
N ASN A 256 -0.68 -8.96 -4.69
CA ASN A 256 0.26 -8.14 -5.44
C ASN A 256 1.72 -8.42 -5.05
N VAL A 257 2.01 -8.59 -3.76
CA VAL A 257 3.34 -8.99 -3.29
C VAL A 257 3.72 -10.36 -3.84
N VAL A 258 2.81 -11.34 -3.79
CA VAL A 258 3.05 -12.69 -4.33
C VAL A 258 3.35 -12.64 -5.82
N ASP A 259 2.52 -11.95 -6.59
CA ASP A 259 2.63 -11.85 -8.04
C ASP A 259 3.92 -11.12 -8.48
N THR A 260 4.29 -10.05 -7.77
CA THR A 260 5.51 -9.27 -8.03
C THR A 260 6.78 -10.09 -7.85
N LEU A 261 6.78 -11.00 -6.87
CA LEU A 261 7.92 -11.87 -6.59
C LEU A 261 7.90 -13.20 -7.36
N GLY A 262 6.99 -13.36 -8.31
CA GLY A 262 6.90 -14.55 -9.17
C GLY A 262 6.25 -15.75 -8.50
N GLY A 263 5.55 -15.55 -7.39
CA GLY A 263 4.68 -16.54 -6.77
C GLY A 263 3.32 -16.64 -7.46
N TYR A 264 2.46 -17.48 -6.91
CA TYR A 264 1.11 -17.75 -7.42
C TYR A 264 0.11 -17.79 -6.27
N VAL A 265 -1.03 -17.13 -6.45
CA VAL A 265 -2.16 -17.26 -5.52
C VAL A 265 -2.89 -18.57 -5.85
N LEU A 266 -3.05 -19.42 -4.83
CA LEU A 266 -3.80 -20.66 -4.95
C LEU A 266 -5.28 -20.42 -4.77
N LYS A 267 -5.64 -19.77 -3.66
CA LYS A 267 -7.02 -19.46 -3.31
C LYS A 267 -7.12 -18.47 -2.15
N TYR A 268 -8.28 -17.86 -2.04
CA TYR A 268 -8.70 -17.06 -0.88
C TYR A 268 -9.59 -17.94 0.01
N ALA A 269 -9.32 -17.94 1.30
CA ALA A 269 -10.04 -18.77 2.27
C ALA A 269 -10.54 -17.91 3.44
N GLY A 270 -11.67 -17.24 3.20
CA GLY A 270 -12.22 -16.25 4.13
C GLY A 270 -11.36 -15.00 4.17
N ASP A 271 -10.62 -14.83 5.25
CA ASP A 271 -9.69 -13.74 5.55
C ASP A 271 -8.22 -14.13 5.37
N ALA A 272 -7.97 -15.25 4.72
CA ALA A 272 -6.64 -15.75 4.45
C ALA A 272 -6.36 -15.88 2.95
N VAL A 273 -5.16 -15.47 2.54
CA VAL A 273 -4.61 -15.71 1.20
C VAL A 273 -3.65 -16.88 1.27
N ILE A 274 -3.90 -17.89 0.45
CA ILE A 274 -3.03 -19.05 0.32
C ILE A 274 -2.31 -18.94 -1.01
N SER A 275 -0.98 -18.95 -0.95
CA SER A 275 -0.12 -18.78 -2.12
C SER A 275 1.01 -19.80 -2.12
N PHE A 276 1.70 -19.93 -3.25
CA PHE A 276 2.81 -20.84 -3.37
C PHE A 276 3.90 -20.32 -4.31
N PHE A 277 5.11 -20.79 -4.06
CA PHE A 277 6.28 -20.58 -4.92
C PHE A 277 6.79 -21.95 -5.38
N PRO A 278 7.01 -22.14 -6.69
CA PRO A 278 7.69 -23.34 -7.19
C PRO A 278 9.10 -23.41 -6.60
N SER A 279 9.47 -24.55 -6.08
CA SER A 279 10.85 -24.77 -5.62
C SER A 279 11.68 -25.31 -6.79
N SER A 280 12.81 -24.67 -7.11
CA SER A 280 13.70 -25.20 -8.12
C SER A 280 14.43 -26.45 -7.59
N VAL A 281 14.44 -27.51 -8.39
CA VAL A 281 15.18 -28.74 -8.09
C VAL A 281 16.67 -28.58 -8.38
N ASP A 282 17.07 -27.47 -8.97
CA ASP A 282 18.43 -27.21 -9.41
C ASP A 282 19.33 -26.80 -8.23
N ASN A 283 20.42 -27.55 -8.02
CA ASN A 283 21.37 -27.33 -6.92
C ASN A 283 22.00 -25.93 -6.91
N GLN A 284 22.02 -25.23 -8.04
CA GLN A 284 22.56 -23.86 -8.14
C GLN A 284 21.59 -22.79 -7.59
N ASN A 285 20.28 -23.08 -7.52
CA ASN A 285 19.23 -22.17 -7.09
C ASN A 285 18.48 -22.64 -5.84
N LYS A 286 19.06 -23.58 -5.08
CA LYS A 286 18.42 -24.22 -3.93
C LYS A 286 17.88 -23.24 -2.88
N TYR A 287 18.57 -22.13 -2.67
CA TYR A 287 18.21 -21.14 -1.65
C TYR A 287 17.29 -20.05 -2.17
N LEU A 288 17.20 -19.86 -3.49
CA LEU A 288 16.51 -18.73 -4.09
C LEU A 288 15.00 -18.72 -3.78
N SER A 289 14.32 -19.84 -4.02
CA SER A 289 12.87 -19.92 -3.83
C SER A 289 12.45 -19.75 -2.37
N SER A 290 13.22 -20.32 -1.43
CA SER A 290 12.94 -20.19 0.01
C SER A 290 13.22 -18.77 0.52
N GLY A 291 14.30 -18.15 0.07
CA GLY A 291 14.62 -16.74 0.34
C GLY A 291 13.54 -15.81 -0.20
N THR A 292 13.09 -16.04 -1.44
CA THR A 292 12.01 -15.25 -2.07
C THR A 292 10.70 -15.39 -1.31
N ALA A 293 10.34 -16.59 -0.85
CA ALA A 293 9.13 -16.81 -0.07
C ALA A 293 9.18 -16.10 1.30
N VAL A 294 10.33 -16.12 1.97
CA VAL A 294 10.54 -15.37 3.22
C VAL A 294 10.47 -13.86 2.98
N GLU A 295 11.10 -13.38 1.93
CA GLU A 295 11.07 -11.96 1.55
C GLU A 295 9.64 -11.52 1.20
N SER A 296 8.89 -12.37 0.50
CA SER A 296 7.46 -12.13 0.27
C SER A 296 6.70 -11.92 1.58
N GLY A 297 6.94 -12.77 2.59
CA GLY A 297 6.34 -12.60 3.92
C GLY A 297 6.70 -11.28 4.60
N LYS A 298 7.96 -10.84 4.52
CA LYS A 298 8.40 -9.55 5.07
C LYS A 298 7.71 -8.38 4.34
N LEU A 299 7.67 -8.43 3.02
CA LEU A 299 7.02 -7.40 2.19
C LEU A 299 5.51 -7.34 2.41
N MET A 300 4.83 -8.47 2.61
CA MET A 300 3.41 -8.50 2.98
C MET A 300 3.15 -7.74 4.28
N ILE A 301 3.96 -7.97 5.33
CA ILE A 301 3.84 -7.25 6.59
C ILE A 301 4.06 -5.75 6.39
N ASN A 302 5.11 -5.38 5.66
CA ASN A 302 5.43 -3.97 5.40
C ASN A 302 4.34 -3.27 4.59
N SER A 303 3.79 -3.92 3.56
CA SER A 303 2.70 -3.37 2.75
C SER A 303 1.45 -3.13 3.60
N ILE A 304 1.07 -4.07 4.46
CA ILE A 304 -0.07 -3.87 5.37
C ILE A 304 0.20 -2.74 6.36
N LYS A 305 1.40 -2.71 6.97
CA LYS A 305 1.75 -1.74 8.00
C LYS A 305 1.87 -0.32 7.44
N GLU A 306 2.66 -0.14 6.38
CA GLU A 306 3.03 1.19 5.88
C GLU A 306 2.02 1.74 4.87
N GLU A 307 1.43 0.87 4.03
CA GLU A 307 0.53 1.31 2.97
C GLU A 307 -0.94 1.20 3.38
N VAL A 308 -1.38 -0.01 3.78
CA VAL A 308 -2.79 -0.25 4.05
C VAL A 308 -3.24 0.48 5.31
N ASN A 309 -2.52 0.35 6.42
CA ASN A 309 -2.91 0.97 7.68
C ASN A 309 -2.91 2.49 7.60
N SER A 310 -1.91 3.09 6.95
CA SER A 310 -1.86 4.54 6.71
C SER A 310 -3.10 5.02 5.97
N PHE A 311 -3.47 4.34 4.87
CA PHE A 311 -4.63 4.64 4.07
C PHE A 311 -5.96 4.41 4.83
N MET A 312 -6.10 3.26 5.49
CA MET A 312 -7.33 2.87 6.18
C MET A 312 -7.64 3.76 7.40
N HIS A 313 -6.59 4.19 8.13
CA HIS A 313 -6.76 5.08 9.25
C HIS A 313 -7.20 6.49 8.81
N LYS A 314 -6.56 7.03 7.78
CA LYS A 314 -6.88 8.37 7.27
C LYS A 314 -8.30 8.46 6.70
N ILE A 315 -8.72 7.45 5.92
CA ILE A 315 -9.97 7.50 5.17
C ILE A 315 -11.16 7.00 5.97
N TYR A 316 -11.04 5.82 6.58
CA TYR A 316 -12.18 5.09 7.10
C TYR A 316 -12.24 5.05 8.63
N LYS A 317 -11.19 5.52 9.33
CA LYS A 317 -11.01 5.33 10.79
C LYS A 317 -11.16 3.85 11.21
N TYR A 318 -10.79 2.94 10.33
CA TYR A 318 -10.81 1.51 10.61
C TYR A 318 -9.71 1.12 11.61
N PRO A 319 -9.87 0.00 12.32
CA PRO A 319 -8.83 -0.51 13.18
C PRO A 319 -7.57 -0.86 12.39
N GLU A 320 -6.43 -0.71 13.03
CA GLU A 320 -5.14 -1.12 12.47
C GLU A 320 -5.16 -2.61 12.13
N LEU A 321 -4.72 -2.96 10.93
CA LEU A 321 -4.67 -4.33 10.44
C LEU A 321 -3.31 -4.94 10.74
N TYR A 322 -3.34 -6.20 11.12
CA TYR A 322 -2.15 -7.01 11.37
C TYR A 322 -2.26 -8.30 10.57
N VAL A 323 -1.12 -8.81 10.10
CA VAL A 323 -1.06 -10.06 9.35
C VAL A 323 -0.16 -11.06 10.07
N LYS A 324 -0.49 -12.33 10.01
CA LYS A 324 0.37 -13.42 10.47
C LYS A 324 0.65 -14.36 9.29
N ILE A 325 1.90 -14.78 9.15
CA ILE A 325 2.36 -15.50 7.98
C ILE A 325 3.06 -16.81 8.40
N GLY A 326 2.54 -17.92 7.87
CA GLY A 326 3.11 -19.24 8.04
C GLY A 326 3.62 -19.79 6.71
N ILE A 327 4.87 -20.25 6.67
CA ILE A 327 5.52 -20.75 5.45
C ILE A 327 6.05 -22.15 5.71
N ASP A 328 5.76 -23.08 4.81
CA ASP A 328 6.42 -24.38 4.82
C ASP A 328 6.67 -24.91 3.40
N ALA A 329 7.55 -25.86 3.28
CA ALA A 329 7.97 -26.45 2.01
C ALA A 329 7.91 -27.96 2.06
N GLY A 330 7.62 -28.56 0.92
CA GLY A 330 7.62 -30.00 0.78
C GLY A 330 7.21 -30.47 -0.60
N GLU A 331 7.28 -31.78 -0.79
CA GLU A 331 6.69 -32.44 -1.94
C GLU A 331 5.17 -32.50 -1.76
N ASN A 332 4.44 -31.94 -2.71
CA ASN A 332 2.99 -31.88 -2.68
C ASN A 332 2.40 -32.42 -3.98
N ALA A 333 1.27 -33.12 -3.89
CA ALA A 333 0.53 -33.62 -5.03
C ALA A 333 -0.45 -32.55 -5.56
N ILE A 334 -0.47 -32.37 -6.87
CA ILE A 334 -1.44 -31.52 -7.53
C ILE A 334 -2.62 -32.40 -7.94
N VAL A 335 -3.80 -32.05 -7.43
CA VAL A 335 -5.03 -32.84 -7.63
C VAL A 335 -6.12 -31.99 -8.24
N GLN A 336 -6.89 -32.61 -9.13
CA GLN A 336 -8.11 -32.01 -9.67
C GLN A 336 -9.33 -32.76 -9.07
N PHE A 337 -10.27 -32.00 -8.50
CA PHE A 337 -11.48 -32.55 -7.90
C PHE A 337 -12.61 -32.58 -8.92
N GLY A 338 -12.66 -33.60 -9.75
CA GLY A 338 -13.69 -33.81 -10.78
C GLY A 338 -13.08 -34.17 -12.13
N TYR A 339 -13.94 -34.44 -13.10
CA TYR A 339 -13.56 -34.88 -14.45
C TYR A 339 -13.67 -33.80 -15.53
N ASP A 340 -14.21 -32.63 -15.19
CA ASP A 340 -14.36 -31.51 -16.09
C ASP A 340 -13.11 -30.62 -16.06
N GLN A 341 -12.73 -30.01 -17.18
CA GLN A 341 -11.63 -29.04 -17.28
C GLN A 341 -11.85 -27.82 -16.35
N ARG A 342 -13.06 -27.56 -15.90
CA ARG A 342 -13.41 -26.51 -14.95
C ARG A 342 -13.38 -26.96 -13.49
N SER A 343 -13.10 -28.25 -13.24
CA SER A 343 -13.05 -28.77 -11.87
C SER A 343 -11.92 -28.14 -11.08
N PRO A 344 -12.13 -27.81 -9.80
CA PRO A 344 -11.14 -27.14 -8.97
C PRO A 344 -9.86 -27.95 -8.87
N ILE A 345 -8.73 -27.26 -8.95
CA ILE A 345 -7.41 -27.82 -8.73
C ILE A 345 -6.92 -27.34 -7.37
N ASP A 346 -6.34 -28.26 -6.61
CA ASP A 346 -5.78 -27.94 -5.29
C ASP A 346 -4.45 -28.66 -5.07
N ILE A 347 -3.77 -28.28 -4.01
CA ILE A 347 -2.50 -28.83 -3.57
C ILE A 347 -2.74 -29.67 -2.34
N LEU A 348 -2.34 -30.94 -2.37
CA LEU A 348 -2.40 -31.84 -1.23
C LEU A 348 -1.01 -32.29 -0.82
N GLY A 349 -0.69 -32.11 0.46
CA GLY A 349 0.59 -32.57 0.99
C GLY A 349 0.85 -32.13 2.41
N TYR A 350 1.95 -32.65 2.93
CA TYR A 350 2.40 -32.32 4.28
C TYR A 350 2.67 -30.82 4.44
N GLY A 351 3.42 -30.22 3.48
CA GLY A 351 3.77 -28.80 3.52
C GLY A 351 2.53 -27.88 3.55
N MET A 352 1.48 -28.22 2.78
CA MET A 352 0.22 -27.47 2.77
C MET A 352 -0.45 -27.45 4.16
N ASN A 353 -0.52 -28.64 4.80
CA ASN A 353 -1.14 -28.77 6.11
C ASN A 353 -0.30 -28.09 7.21
N VAL A 354 1.02 -28.28 7.17
CA VAL A 354 1.91 -27.73 8.21
C VAL A 354 2.00 -26.20 8.10
N ALA A 355 2.07 -25.62 6.91
CA ALA A 355 2.09 -24.18 6.72
C ALA A 355 0.88 -23.50 7.38
N SER A 356 -0.33 -24.07 7.24
CA SER A 356 -1.53 -23.55 7.90
C SER A 356 -1.45 -23.61 9.43
N LYS A 357 -0.82 -24.63 9.99
CA LYS A 357 -0.62 -24.78 11.44
C LYS A 357 0.47 -23.86 11.96
N ILE A 358 1.54 -23.66 11.21
CA ILE A 358 2.55 -22.65 11.51
C ILE A 358 1.90 -21.26 11.59
N MET A 359 1.10 -20.88 10.59
CA MET A 359 0.35 -19.63 10.59
C MET A 359 -0.51 -19.49 11.84
N SER A 360 -1.20 -20.56 12.26
CA SER A 360 -2.10 -20.50 13.41
C SER A 360 -1.41 -20.24 14.75
N VAL A 361 -0.10 -20.55 14.88
CA VAL A 361 0.71 -20.28 16.09
C VAL A 361 1.61 -19.04 15.94
N THR A 362 1.61 -18.42 14.78
CA THR A 362 2.39 -17.22 14.49
C THR A 362 1.74 -16.01 15.11
N GLY A 363 2.56 -15.12 15.69
CA GLY A 363 2.11 -13.85 16.25
C GLY A 363 1.73 -12.83 15.18
N ALA A 364 1.03 -11.77 15.59
CA ALA A 364 0.69 -10.64 14.73
C ALA A 364 1.96 -9.97 14.18
N ASN A 365 1.94 -9.61 12.89
CA ASN A 365 3.05 -9.02 12.15
C ASN A 365 4.36 -9.83 12.24
N LYS A 366 4.22 -11.16 12.22
CA LYS A 366 5.38 -12.06 12.22
C LYS A 366 5.30 -13.06 11.06
N VAL A 367 6.51 -13.45 10.61
CA VAL A 367 6.72 -14.56 9.68
C VAL A 367 7.28 -15.72 10.47
N SER A 368 6.62 -16.88 10.39
CA SER A 368 7.14 -18.13 10.92
C SER A 368 7.28 -19.16 9.82
N ILE A 369 8.34 -19.92 9.87
CA ILE A 369 8.70 -20.92 8.85
C ILE A 369 8.89 -22.29 9.47
N GLY A 370 8.60 -23.33 8.71
CA GLY A 370 8.87 -24.70 9.10
C GLY A 370 10.33 -25.10 8.92
N GLU A 371 10.71 -26.20 9.55
CA GLU A 371 12.07 -26.75 9.50
C GLU A 371 12.57 -27.00 8.07
N ASN A 372 11.67 -27.38 7.15
CA ASN A 372 12.04 -27.62 5.75
C ASN A 372 12.47 -26.34 5.04
N VAL A 373 11.74 -25.24 5.24
CA VAL A 373 12.11 -23.92 4.72
C VAL A 373 13.39 -23.44 5.37
N TYR A 374 13.50 -23.50 6.70
CA TYR A 374 14.69 -23.07 7.44
C TYR A 374 15.97 -23.74 6.92
N LYS A 375 15.96 -25.05 6.72
CA LYS A 375 17.11 -25.81 6.19
C LYS A 375 17.45 -25.46 4.74
N SER A 376 16.53 -24.92 3.98
CA SER A 376 16.73 -24.49 2.59
C SER A 376 17.01 -23.00 2.44
N LEU A 377 17.19 -22.25 3.53
CA LEU A 377 17.60 -20.86 3.52
C LEU A 377 19.13 -20.72 3.49
N ASP A 378 19.59 -19.63 2.91
CA ASP A 378 20.99 -19.21 3.06
C ASP A 378 21.32 -18.98 4.54
N PRO A 379 22.54 -19.33 5.00
CA PRO A 379 22.95 -19.13 6.39
C PRO A 379 22.80 -17.69 6.90
N SER A 380 22.94 -16.69 6.04
CA SER A 380 22.74 -15.28 6.41
C SER A 380 21.30 -15.01 6.80
N ILE A 381 20.34 -15.56 6.05
CA ILE A 381 18.90 -15.44 6.32
C ILE A 381 18.50 -16.31 7.51
N GLN A 382 19.10 -17.50 7.68
CA GLN A 382 18.82 -18.36 8.84
C GLN A 382 19.10 -17.65 10.16
N ASN A 383 20.14 -16.80 10.23
CA ASN A 383 20.52 -16.02 11.42
C ASN A 383 19.46 -14.98 11.81
N GLU A 384 18.55 -14.63 10.92
CA GLU A 384 17.43 -13.73 11.23
C GLU A 384 16.28 -14.42 12.00
N PHE A 385 16.35 -15.74 12.16
CA PHE A 385 15.31 -16.54 12.77
C PHE A 385 15.78 -17.18 14.08
N HIS A 386 14.85 -17.33 15.02
CA HIS A 386 15.05 -18.16 16.21
C HIS A 386 13.99 -19.25 16.26
N GLU A 387 14.33 -20.38 16.91
CA GLU A 387 13.40 -21.50 17.11
C GLU A 387 12.26 -21.06 18.02
N LEU A 388 11.03 -21.22 17.56
CA LEU A 388 9.83 -20.90 18.33
C LEU A 388 9.53 -22.06 19.29
N THR A 389 9.67 -21.81 20.60
CA THR A 389 9.25 -22.78 21.62
C THR A 389 7.73 -22.85 21.67
N ILE A 390 7.16 -23.94 21.21
CA ILE A 390 5.72 -24.16 21.21
C ILE A 390 5.37 -25.10 22.33
N THR A 391 4.38 -24.71 23.15
CA THR A 391 3.84 -25.48 24.25
C THR A 391 3.00 -26.68 23.76
N ASP A 392 2.43 -27.47 24.65
CA ASP A 392 1.74 -28.77 24.50
C ASP A 392 0.73 -28.92 23.34
N ARG A 393 0.46 -27.87 22.58
CA ARG A 393 -0.48 -27.89 21.44
C ARG A 393 0.15 -28.33 20.12
N TRP A 394 1.50 -28.29 20.00
CA TRP A 394 2.21 -28.67 18.79
C TRP A 394 2.57 -30.16 18.81
N LYS A 395 1.83 -30.97 18.04
CA LYS A 395 1.98 -32.44 17.99
C LYS A 395 2.51 -32.93 16.64
N TYR A 396 3.02 -32.03 15.81
CA TYR A 396 3.50 -32.41 14.48
C TYR A 396 4.94 -32.90 14.57
N VAL A 397 5.22 -33.98 13.83
CA VAL A 397 6.54 -34.65 13.79
C VAL A 397 7.08 -34.60 12.37
N ASN A 398 8.38 -34.75 12.23
CA ASN A 398 9.03 -34.90 10.94
C ASN A 398 8.54 -36.16 10.24
N TYR A 399 8.26 -36.07 8.94
CA TYR A 399 7.79 -37.20 8.14
C TYR A 399 8.74 -38.39 8.26
N GLY A 400 8.18 -39.55 8.60
CA GLY A 400 8.93 -40.81 8.78
C GLY A 400 9.76 -40.87 10.07
N THR A 401 9.58 -39.97 11.02
CA THR A 401 10.26 -40.00 12.33
C THR A 401 9.30 -39.52 13.45
N ASP A 402 9.67 -39.82 14.72
CA ASP A 402 8.94 -39.33 15.90
C ASP A 402 9.52 -38.00 16.43
N LYS A 403 10.46 -37.37 15.70
CA LYS A 403 11.07 -36.11 16.13
C LYS A 403 10.10 -34.96 15.93
N PRO A 404 9.89 -34.10 16.93
CA PRO A 404 9.06 -32.89 16.78
C PRO A 404 9.51 -32.06 15.59
N TYR A 405 8.54 -31.58 14.79
CA TYR A 405 8.80 -30.69 13.68
C TYR A 405 9.05 -29.29 14.21
N LYS A 406 10.20 -28.72 13.90
CA LYS A 406 10.61 -27.40 14.42
C LYS A 406 10.02 -26.27 13.61
N ILE A 407 9.74 -25.20 14.32
CA ILE A 407 9.29 -23.92 13.73
C ILE A 407 10.27 -22.83 14.14
N TYR A 408 10.49 -21.91 13.23
CA TYR A 408 11.35 -20.76 13.43
C TYR A 408 10.55 -19.49 13.13
N THR A 409 10.75 -18.44 13.93
CA THR A 409 10.11 -17.15 13.71
C THR A 409 11.15 -16.06 13.52
N LEU A 410 10.82 -15.10 12.65
CA LEU A 410 11.71 -13.98 12.33
C LEU A 410 11.93 -13.13 13.59
N ASN A 411 13.19 -12.75 13.81
CA ASN A 411 13.55 -11.78 14.86
C ASN A 411 12.89 -10.43 14.55
N THR A 412 12.26 -9.82 15.55
CA THR A 412 11.64 -8.51 15.43
C THR A 412 12.66 -7.40 15.57
#